data_a8ef90edb91d8342051e860002aa403b
#
_entry.id   a8ef90edb91d8342051e860002aa403b
#
_cell.length_a   1.000
_cell.length_b   1.000
_cell.length_c   1.000
_cell.angle_alpha   90.00
_cell.angle_beta   90.00
_cell.angle_gamma   90.00
#
_symmetry.space_group_name_H-M   'P 1'
#
loop_
_entity.id
_entity.type
_entity.pdbx_description
1 polymer ?
#
loop_
_entity_poly.entity_id
_entity_poly.type
_entity_poly.pdbx_seq_one_letter_code
_entity_poly.pdbx_strand_id
1 'polypeptide(L)'
;LNDENYDWPKVEEVRQYRNQVRTLVCDLIDTMSFSMPIDWESPMWPVVMGIEHERIHLETSSVLIRQLPIASVRPSPEWPACSTMQTNAEALEANVLMTVPAQKVINDKAWDSAYYGWDNEYGSQQESVSEFSASKFL
;
A
#
# COMPACT_ATOMS: atom_id res chain seq x y z
N LEU A 1 8.56 -23.78 9.81
CA LEU A 1 7.23 -23.55 10.41
C LEU A 1 6.34 -24.67 9.90
N ASN A 2 5.82 -25.50 10.80
CA ASN A 2 4.81 -26.50 10.51
C ASN A 2 3.59 -26.22 11.42
N ASP A 3 2.43 -26.62 10.98
CA ASP A 3 1.16 -26.35 11.67
C ASP A 3 0.92 -27.25 12.91
N GLU A 4 1.83 -28.19 13.16
CA GLU A 4 1.68 -29.20 14.21
C GLU A 4 1.72 -28.63 15.64
N ASN A 5 2.26 -27.42 15.82
CA ASN A 5 2.42 -26.79 17.13
C ASN A 5 1.43 -25.63 17.38
N TYR A 6 0.43 -25.47 16.53
CA TYR A 6 -0.54 -24.38 16.65
C TYR A 6 -1.96 -24.93 16.82
N ASP A 7 -2.64 -24.48 17.86
CA ASP A 7 -4.06 -24.69 18.02
C ASP A 7 -4.82 -23.55 17.33
N TRP A 8 -5.09 -23.77 16.04
CA TRP A 8 -5.75 -22.76 15.20
C TRP A 8 -7.23 -22.66 15.55
N PRO A 9 -7.76 -21.43 15.73
CA PRO A 9 -9.19 -21.24 15.93
C PRO A 9 -9.98 -21.69 14.71
N LYS A 10 -11.24 -22.10 14.93
CA LYS A 10 -12.13 -22.44 13.83
C LYS A 10 -12.40 -21.22 12.95
N VAL A 11 -12.62 -21.45 11.66
CA VAL A 11 -12.91 -20.38 10.68
C VAL A 11 -14.08 -19.50 11.15
N GLU A 12 -15.08 -20.09 11.77
CA GLU A 12 -16.26 -19.37 12.24
C GLU A 12 -15.91 -18.44 13.44
N GLU A 13 -15.06 -18.88 14.34
CA GLU A 13 -14.55 -18.06 15.44
C GLU A 13 -13.76 -16.84 14.92
N VAL A 14 -12.93 -17.05 13.89
CA VAL A 14 -12.20 -15.96 13.25
C VAL A 14 -13.15 -14.97 12.56
N ARG A 15 -14.20 -15.45 11.90
CA ARG A 15 -15.22 -14.59 11.29
C ARG A 15 -15.97 -13.76 12.33
N GLN A 16 -16.38 -14.38 13.42
CA GLN A 16 -17.05 -13.67 14.52
C GLN A 16 -16.15 -12.60 15.11
N TYR A 17 -14.90 -12.92 15.39
CA TYR A 17 -13.90 -11.96 15.87
C TYR A 17 -13.74 -10.77 14.90
N ARG A 18 -13.54 -11.03 13.62
CA ARG A 18 -13.43 -9.98 12.61
C ARG A 18 -14.66 -9.08 12.54
N ASN A 19 -15.85 -9.67 12.63
CA ASN A 19 -17.08 -8.88 12.62
C ASN A 19 -17.20 -7.99 13.86
N GLN A 20 -16.83 -8.48 15.02
CA GLN A 20 -16.80 -7.71 16.27
C GLN A 20 -15.81 -6.53 16.16
N VAL A 21 -14.59 -6.80 15.70
CA VAL A 21 -13.58 -5.75 15.49
C VAL A 21 -14.07 -4.71 14.48
N ARG A 22 -14.65 -5.16 13.36
CA ARG A 22 -15.20 -4.25 12.35
C ARG A 22 -16.28 -3.32 12.95
N THR A 23 -17.23 -3.88 13.68
CA THR A 23 -18.29 -3.08 14.32
C THR A 23 -17.67 -2.06 15.27
N LEU A 24 -16.75 -2.48 16.14
CA LEU A 24 -16.09 -1.59 17.08
C LEU A 24 -15.33 -0.45 16.38
N VAL A 25 -14.61 -0.75 15.31
CA VAL A 25 -13.86 0.28 14.55
C VAL A 25 -14.81 1.23 13.83
N CYS A 26 -15.90 0.74 13.23
CA CYS A 26 -16.90 1.59 12.61
C CYS A 26 -17.56 2.53 13.63
N ASP A 27 -17.98 2.00 14.77
CA ASP A 27 -18.59 2.79 15.85
C ASP A 27 -17.61 3.85 16.38
N LEU A 28 -16.32 3.50 16.47
CA LEU A 28 -15.27 4.42 16.87
C LEU A 28 -15.16 5.59 15.87
N ILE A 29 -15.08 5.27 14.57
CA ILE A 29 -14.99 6.28 13.50
C ILE A 29 -16.22 7.21 13.52
N ASP A 30 -17.41 6.66 13.72
CA ASP A 30 -18.66 7.41 13.71
C ASP A 30 -18.82 8.34 14.92
N THR A 31 -18.17 7.99 16.04
CA THR A 31 -18.33 8.72 17.31
C THR A 31 -17.17 9.62 17.68
N MET A 32 -15.99 9.42 17.09
CA MET A 32 -14.80 10.20 17.40
C MET A 32 -14.88 11.62 16.84
N SER A 33 -14.40 12.58 17.61
CA SER A 33 -14.14 13.92 17.13
C SER A 33 -12.99 13.91 16.15
N PHE A 34 -13.18 14.57 15.01
CA PHE A 34 -12.21 14.67 13.95
C PHE A 34 -11.78 16.13 13.76
N SER A 35 -10.48 16.36 13.71
CA SER A 35 -9.87 17.65 13.37
C SER A 35 -8.62 17.46 12.54
N MET A 36 -8.34 18.42 11.66
CA MET A 36 -7.11 18.46 10.89
C MET A 36 -6.08 19.41 11.55
N PRO A 37 -4.81 19.17 11.46
CA PRO A 37 -4.16 17.98 10.86
C PRO A 37 -4.35 16.73 11.73
N ILE A 38 -4.23 15.55 11.12
CA ILE A 38 -4.11 14.29 11.87
C ILE A 38 -2.63 14.05 12.10
N ASP A 39 -2.17 14.31 13.29
CA ASP A 39 -0.80 14.11 13.76
C ASP A 39 -0.70 12.96 14.77
N TRP A 40 0.49 12.74 15.30
CA TRP A 40 0.80 11.67 16.26
C TRP A 40 -0.03 11.73 17.55
N GLU A 41 -0.50 12.90 17.94
CA GLU A 41 -1.34 13.10 19.14
C GLU A 41 -2.84 12.94 18.81
N SER A 42 -3.19 12.89 17.53
CA SER A 42 -4.58 12.73 17.11
C SER A 42 -5.10 11.33 17.44
N PRO A 43 -6.27 11.20 18.10
CA PRO A 43 -6.90 9.92 18.31
C PRO A 43 -7.30 9.20 17.01
N MET A 44 -7.36 9.90 15.88
CA MET A 44 -7.58 9.31 14.55
C MET A 44 -6.31 8.74 13.91
N TRP A 45 -5.12 9.00 14.46
CA TRP A 45 -3.87 8.50 13.91
C TRP A 45 -3.85 6.98 13.73
N PRO A 46 -4.23 6.14 14.73
CA PRO A 46 -4.26 4.69 14.55
C PRO A 46 -5.24 4.21 13.48
N VAL A 47 -6.33 4.95 13.26
CA VAL A 47 -7.31 4.61 12.20
C VAL A 47 -6.70 4.86 10.82
N VAL A 48 -6.03 6.00 10.62
CA VAL A 48 -5.32 6.30 9.36
C VAL A 48 -4.19 5.32 9.13
N MET A 49 -3.42 4.99 10.18
CA MET A 49 -2.39 3.96 10.14
C MET A 49 -2.96 2.60 9.68
N GLY A 50 -4.13 2.22 10.20
CA GLY A 50 -4.81 1.00 9.79
C GLY A 50 -5.19 1.00 8.31
N ILE A 51 -5.67 2.12 7.78
CA ILE A 51 -6.01 2.28 6.36
C ILE A 51 -4.76 2.13 5.47
N GLU A 52 -3.67 2.80 5.83
CA GLU A 52 -2.42 2.71 5.08
C GLU A 52 -1.81 1.30 5.17
N HIS A 53 -1.92 0.65 6.31
CA HIS A 53 -1.47 -0.73 6.50
C HIS A 53 -2.26 -1.73 5.63
N GLU A 54 -3.59 -1.57 5.52
CA GLU A 54 -4.40 -2.40 4.62
C GLU A 54 -4.01 -2.23 3.14
N ARG A 55 -3.57 -1.04 2.73
CA ARG A 55 -3.03 -0.82 1.37
C ARG A 55 -1.78 -1.66 1.11
N ILE A 56 -0.87 -1.74 2.09
CA ILE A 56 0.32 -2.60 2.01
C ILE A 56 -0.09 -4.07 1.87
N HIS A 57 -1.10 -4.52 2.62
CA HIS A 57 -1.62 -5.88 2.51
C HIS A 57 -2.26 -6.18 1.16
N LEU A 58 -2.93 -5.22 0.53
CA LEU A 58 -3.44 -5.37 -0.84
C LEU A 58 -2.30 -5.61 -1.83
N GLU A 59 -1.24 -4.82 -1.72
CA GLU A 59 -0.06 -4.95 -2.59
C GLU A 59 0.64 -6.31 -2.39
N THR A 60 0.96 -6.67 -1.14
CA THR A 60 1.62 -7.94 -0.84
C THR A 60 0.77 -9.14 -1.21
N SER A 61 -0.55 -9.07 -1.01
CA SER A 61 -1.47 -10.12 -1.42
C SER A 61 -1.49 -10.30 -2.94
N SER A 62 -1.37 -9.22 -3.69
CA SER A 62 -1.30 -9.29 -5.16
C SER A 62 -0.06 -10.04 -5.64
N VAL A 63 1.06 -9.88 -4.95
CA VAL A 63 2.31 -10.63 -5.23
C VAL A 63 2.14 -12.11 -4.89
N LEU A 64 1.55 -12.41 -3.73
CA LEU A 64 1.35 -13.81 -3.29
C LEU A 64 0.38 -14.57 -4.22
N ILE A 65 -0.70 -13.91 -4.67
CA ILE A 65 -1.67 -14.51 -5.60
C ILE A 65 -0.99 -14.94 -6.91
N ARG A 66 -0.02 -14.16 -7.40
CA ARG A 66 0.74 -14.50 -8.63
C ARG A 66 1.58 -15.76 -8.51
N GLN A 67 1.88 -16.20 -7.29
CA GLN A 67 2.64 -17.42 -7.04
C GLN A 67 1.74 -18.68 -6.98
N LEU A 68 0.44 -18.51 -6.96
CA LEU A 68 -0.51 -19.62 -6.94
C LEU A 68 -0.62 -20.27 -8.31
N PRO A 69 -0.89 -21.60 -8.38
CA PRO A 69 -1.24 -22.25 -9.64
C PRO A 69 -2.46 -21.56 -10.29
N ILE A 70 -2.39 -21.34 -11.60
CA ILE A 70 -3.43 -20.64 -12.35
C ILE A 70 -4.82 -21.25 -12.15
N ALA A 71 -4.90 -22.59 -11.99
CA ALA A 71 -6.16 -23.30 -11.71
C ALA A 71 -6.81 -22.91 -10.38
N SER A 72 -6.03 -22.33 -9.45
CA SER A 72 -6.50 -21.87 -8.14
C SER A 72 -6.89 -20.39 -8.10
N VAL A 73 -6.67 -19.67 -9.21
CA VAL A 73 -6.94 -18.23 -9.30
C VAL A 73 -8.15 -17.98 -10.21
N ARG A 74 -9.04 -17.11 -9.76
CA ARG A 74 -10.17 -16.63 -10.56
C ARG A 74 -10.10 -15.10 -10.68
N PRO A 75 -10.34 -14.54 -11.88
CA PRO A 75 -10.46 -13.08 -12.01
C PRO A 75 -11.64 -12.59 -11.17
N SER A 76 -11.46 -11.49 -10.48
CA SER A 76 -12.58 -10.81 -9.82
C SER A 76 -13.35 -9.99 -10.85
N PRO A 77 -14.69 -10.07 -10.89
CA PRO A 77 -15.49 -9.24 -11.78
C PRO A 77 -15.40 -7.74 -11.44
N GLU A 78 -15.00 -7.41 -10.22
CA GLU A 78 -14.82 -6.04 -9.75
C GLU A 78 -13.48 -5.42 -10.20
N TRP A 79 -12.56 -6.26 -10.67
CA TRP A 79 -11.25 -5.81 -11.16
C TRP A 79 -11.21 -5.97 -12.68
N PRO A 80 -11.44 -4.88 -13.42
CA PRO A 80 -11.38 -4.94 -14.87
C PRO A 80 -9.96 -5.33 -15.34
N ALA A 81 -9.90 -6.06 -16.43
CA ALA A 81 -8.64 -6.35 -17.09
C ALA A 81 -7.93 -5.04 -17.45
N CYS A 82 -6.60 -5.00 -17.27
CA CYS A 82 -5.82 -3.85 -17.67
C CYS A 82 -6.04 -3.54 -19.15
N SER A 83 -6.44 -2.30 -19.47
CA SER A 83 -6.72 -1.87 -20.85
C SER A 83 -5.51 -2.01 -21.77
N THR A 84 -4.30 -1.99 -21.24
CA THR A 84 -3.07 -2.20 -22.00
C THR A 84 -2.90 -3.61 -22.56
N MET A 85 -3.64 -4.61 -22.04
CA MET A 85 -3.67 -5.95 -22.65
C MET A 85 -4.43 -6.00 -24.00
N GLN A 86 -5.15 -4.96 -24.34
CA GLN A 86 -5.92 -4.87 -25.58
C GLN A 86 -5.26 -4.01 -26.66
N THR A 87 -4.13 -3.39 -26.36
CA THR A 87 -3.40 -2.58 -27.35
C THR A 87 -2.65 -3.50 -28.31
N ASN A 88 -2.95 -3.34 -29.58
CA ASN A 88 -2.18 -3.95 -30.68
C ASN A 88 -0.69 -3.65 -30.46
N ALA A 89 0.16 -4.65 -30.60
CA ALA A 89 1.62 -4.51 -30.41
C ALA A 89 2.26 -3.37 -31.25
N GLU A 90 1.56 -2.90 -32.29
CA GLU A 90 1.97 -1.80 -33.16
C GLU A 90 1.84 -0.41 -32.51
N ALA A 91 1.13 -0.28 -31.39
CA ALA A 91 0.89 0.98 -30.69
C ALA A 91 1.76 1.19 -29.44
N LEU A 92 2.64 0.26 -29.13
CA LEU A 92 3.52 0.39 -27.97
C LEU A 92 4.65 1.39 -28.29
N GLU A 93 4.65 2.49 -27.55
CA GLU A 93 5.77 3.44 -27.61
C GLU A 93 7.08 2.73 -27.21
N ALA A 94 8.15 3.03 -27.95
CA ALA A 94 9.46 2.44 -27.65
C ALA A 94 9.92 2.82 -26.23
N ASN A 95 10.40 1.84 -25.49
CA ASN A 95 10.99 2.09 -24.18
C ASN A 95 12.40 2.67 -24.34
N VAL A 96 12.47 3.98 -24.50
CA VAL A 96 13.72 4.70 -24.68
C VAL A 96 14.35 5.09 -23.36
N LEU A 97 15.67 5.22 -23.35
CA LEU A 97 16.36 5.79 -22.19
C LEU A 97 16.19 7.31 -22.18
N MET A 98 15.78 7.82 -21.04
CA MET A 98 15.65 9.25 -20.77
C MET A 98 16.80 9.69 -19.85
N THR A 99 17.43 10.80 -20.18
CA THR A 99 18.45 11.38 -19.31
C THR A 99 17.80 12.07 -18.12
N VAL A 100 18.21 11.70 -16.93
CA VAL A 100 17.90 12.40 -15.69
C VAL A 100 19.12 13.24 -15.33
N PRO A 101 19.01 14.57 -15.34
CA PRO A 101 20.17 15.45 -15.12
C PRO A 101 20.70 15.32 -13.69
N ALA A 102 21.98 15.66 -13.53
CA ALA A 102 22.58 15.76 -12.19
C ALA A 102 21.82 16.77 -11.34
N GLN A 103 21.46 16.38 -10.12
CA GLN A 103 20.67 17.23 -9.23
C GLN A 103 20.91 16.88 -7.75
N LYS A 104 20.55 17.81 -6.89
CA LYS A 104 20.40 17.52 -5.47
C LYS A 104 19.00 16.99 -5.22
N VAL A 105 18.93 15.85 -4.57
CA VAL A 105 17.68 15.25 -4.12
C VAL A 105 17.55 15.45 -2.63
N ILE A 106 16.41 15.96 -2.21
CA ILE A 106 16.04 16.05 -0.79
C ILE A 106 14.96 15.02 -0.55
N ASN A 107 15.24 14.10 0.35
CA ASN A 107 14.27 13.11 0.81
C ASN A 107 13.92 13.48 2.23
N ASP A 108 12.78 14.13 2.41
CA ASP A 108 12.32 14.58 3.71
C ASP A 108 10.81 14.50 3.86
N LYS A 109 10.38 14.40 5.10
CA LYS A 109 9.02 14.68 5.54
C LYS A 109 9.10 15.48 6.85
N ALA A 110 8.55 16.67 6.82
CA ALA A 110 8.52 17.52 7.99
C ALA A 110 7.70 16.88 9.13
N TRP A 111 8.18 17.05 10.38
CA TRP A 111 7.49 16.52 11.55
C TRP A 111 6.11 17.14 11.80
N ASP A 112 5.89 18.36 11.29
CA ASP A 112 4.63 19.09 11.33
C ASP A 112 3.79 18.90 10.04
N SER A 113 4.13 17.91 9.23
CA SER A 113 3.36 17.58 8.02
C SER A 113 1.90 17.29 8.38
N ALA A 114 0.97 17.91 7.64
CA ALA A 114 -0.47 17.66 7.77
C ALA A 114 -0.91 16.30 7.22
N TYR A 115 0.00 15.57 6.58
CA TYR A 115 -0.28 14.28 5.97
C TYR A 115 0.32 13.15 6.79
N TYR A 116 -0.41 12.05 6.87
CA TYR A 116 0.09 10.83 7.48
C TYR A 116 1.42 10.41 6.85
N GLY A 117 2.30 9.84 7.67
CA GLY A 117 3.54 9.18 7.26
C GLY A 117 3.96 8.14 8.28
N TRP A 118 4.63 7.12 7.81
CA TRP A 118 5.27 6.15 8.69
C TRP A 118 6.45 6.80 9.42
N ASP A 119 6.81 6.28 10.57
CA ASP A 119 7.89 6.79 11.40
C ASP A 119 9.23 6.91 10.67
N ASN A 120 9.50 6.02 9.73
CA ASN A 120 10.70 6.01 8.90
C ASN A 120 10.68 6.98 7.70
N GLU A 121 9.57 7.67 7.46
CA GLU A 121 9.47 8.69 6.41
C GLU A 121 9.92 10.07 6.91
N TYR A 122 9.94 10.29 8.23
CA TYR A 122 10.30 11.57 8.81
C TYR A 122 11.82 11.75 8.91
N GLY A 123 12.26 12.96 8.75
CA GLY A 123 13.65 13.34 8.74
C GLY A 123 14.01 14.04 7.44
N SER A 124 15.23 14.47 7.31
CA SER A 124 15.73 15.14 6.10
C SER A 124 17.10 14.59 5.72
N GLN A 125 17.19 14.08 4.51
CA GLN A 125 18.43 13.61 3.91
C GLN A 125 18.62 14.31 2.56
N GLN A 126 19.80 14.88 2.36
CA GLN A 126 20.15 15.52 1.10
C GLN A 126 21.32 14.78 0.45
N GLU A 127 21.12 14.38 -0.80
CA GLU A 127 22.13 13.69 -1.59
C GLU A 127 22.32 14.36 -2.95
N SER A 128 23.55 14.28 -3.46
CA SER A 128 23.87 14.71 -4.82
C SER A 128 23.85 13.50 -5.75
N VAL A 129 22.95 13.50 -6.68
CA VAL A 129 22.80 12.44 -7.68
C VAL A 129 23.42 12.94 -8.98
N SER A 130 24.38 12.18 -9.51
CA SER A 130 24.97 12.46 -10.82
C SER A 130 23.98 12.19 -11.93
N GLU A 131 24.20 12.76 -13.11
CA GLU A 131 23.41 12.45 -14.30
C GLU A 131 23.41 10.94 -14.57
N PHE A 132 22.25 10.39 -14.90
CA PHE A 132 22.07 8.99 -15.27
C PHE A 132 20.98 8.84 -16.33
N SER A 133 20.87 7.66 -16.92
CA SER A 133 19.79 7.32 -17.82
C SER A 133 18.88 6.26 -17.22
N ALA A 134 17.60 6.48 -17.36
CA ALA A 134 16.57 5.53 -16.92
C ALA A 134 15.63 5.22 -18.08
N SER A 135 15.07 4.02 -18.11
CA SER A 135 14.03 3.67 -19.07
C SER A 135 12.75 4.46 -18.79
N LYS A 136 12.03 4.84 -19.84
CA LYS A 136 10.76 5.56 -19.73
C LYS A 136 9.68 4.72 -19.03
N PHE A 137 9.72 3.42 -19.25
CA PHE A 137 8.78 2.45 -18.65
C PHE A 137 9.55 1.40 -17.87
N LEU A 138 8.90 0.80 -16.88
CA LEU A 138 9.40 -0.33 -16.10
C LEU A 138 9.35 -1.64 -16.91
#